data_00b025145b37ca7ac3930d1c9816be5c
#
_entry.id   00b025145b37ca7ac3930d1c9816be5c
#
_cell.length_a   1.000
_cell.length_b   1.000
_cell.length_c   1.000
_cell.angle_alpha   90.00
_cell.angle_beta   90.00
_cell.angle_gamma   90.00
#
_symmetry.space_group_name_H-M   'P 1'
#
loop_
_entity.id
_entity.type
_entity.pdbx_description
1 polymer ?
#
loop_
_entity_poly.entity_id
_entity_poly.type
_entity_poly.pdbx_seq_one_letter_code
_entity_poly.pdbx_strand_id
1 'polypeptide(L)'
;MLHLNFSMFAVPISLVLLFCTSPNSNPAPITAETAADTTTLLQTRFPPPDGFERVPAAAGSYGHWLRNLPLKPPGTPVKLFDGSLKSNQKVHAAVVNMDTGKRDLQQCADASMRLWAEYCYRQKAYNKIHFNLTNGFRVDFSKWTEGYRVQVSGNKTTWVKSQKKSDSYATLRAYLDFVFAYAGSLSLSKELAEVPLNNLQPGDIIIQGGSPGHVVVVLDLVKHPKTNEKRFLIGQSYMPAQDFHVLLNKNNPALSPWYKLEEMTALRTPEWTFSPVVVRRFSK
;
A
#
# COMPACT_ATOMS: atom_id res chain seq x y z
N MET A 1 -53.32 68.17 21.15
CA MET A 1 -52.12 67.41 21.54
C MET A 1 -52.51 65.95 21.49
N LEU A 2 -52.19 65.24 20.38
CA LEU A 2 -52.49 63.86 20.20
C LEU A 2 -51.21 63.08 20.49
N HIS A 3 -51.22 62.13 21.45
CA HIS A 3 -50.19 61.17 21.67
C HIS A 3 -50.49 59.93 20.86
N LEU A 4 -49.65 59.61 19.87
CA LEU A 4 -49.67 58.34 19.17
C LEU A 4 -48.72 57.37 19.91
N ASN A 5 -49.30 56.30 20.44
CA ASN A 5 -48.55 55.16 20.93
C ASN A 5 -48.22 54.17 19.77
N PHE A 6 -46.91 53.96 19.49
CA PHE A 6 -46.48 52.94 18.60
C PHE A 6 -46.09 51.65 19.43
N SER A 7 -46.92 50.64 19.26
CA SER A 7 -46.64 49.30 19.83
C SER A 7 -45.70 48.54 18.87
N MET A 8 -44.48 48.27 19.28
CA MET A 8 -43.54 47.41 18.56
C MET A 8 -43.81 45.94 18.87
N PHE A 9 -44.31 45.20 17.88
CA PHE A 9 -44.34 43.73 17.91
C PHE A 9 -42.94 43.19 17.62
N ALA A 10 -42.30 42.53 18.60
CA ALA A 10 -41.07 41.79 18.41
C ALA A 10 -41.40 40.38 17.87
N VAL A 11 -40.94 40.05 16.68
CA VAL A 11 -40.99 38.71 16.10
C VAL A 11 -39.73 37.98 16.53
N PRO A 12 -39.79 36.78 17.14
CA PRO A 12 -38.62 36.02 17.45
C PRO A 12 -38.05 35.36 16.19
N ILE A 13 -36.83 35.73 15.81
CA ILE A 13 -36.06 35.03 14.75
C ILE A 13 -35.54 33.73 15.35
N SER A 14 -36.16 32.62 15.00
CA SER A 14 -35.64 31.29 15.30
C SER A 14 -34.45 30.99 14.37
N LEU A 15 -33.23 31.06 14.90
CA LEU A 15 -32.03 30.70 14.23
C LEU A 15 -31.95 29.15 14.13
N VAL A 16 -32.32 28.60 12.97
CA VAL A 16 -32.14 27.20 12.65
C VAL A 16 -30.64 26.98 12.31
N LEU A 17 -29.87 26.47 13.26
CA LEU A 17 -28.51 25.99 12.99
C LEU A 17 -28.60 24.67 12.21
N LEU A 18 -28.45 24.74 10.89
CA LEU A 18 -28.17 23.58 10.06
C LEU A 18 -26.76 23.08 10.39
N PHE A 19 -26.67 22.04 11.21
CA PHE A 19 -25.45 21.24 11.29
C PHE A 19 -25.26 20.47 9.99
N CYS A 20 -24.43 20.96 9.09
CA CYS A 20 -23.88 20.18 8.01
C CYS A 20 -22.92 19.14 8.61
N THR A 21 -23.44 17.95 8.94
CA THR A 21 -22.60 16.79 9.20
C THR A 21 -22.05 16.31 7.87
N SER A 22 -20.82 16.71 7.55
CA SER A 22 -20.08 16.08 6.47
C SER A 22 -19.92 14.59 6.81
N PRO A 23 -20.25 13.65 5.92
CA PRO A 23 -19.99 12.24 6.17
C PRO A 23 -18.46 12.05 6.23
N ASN A 24 -17.97 11.73 7.41
CA ASN A 24 -16.58 11.32 7.63
C ASN A 24 -16.43 9.94 6.99
N SER A 25 -16.16 9.88 5.68
CA SER A 25 -15.89 8.63 4.97
C SER A 25 -14.51 8.14 5.37
N ASN A 26 -14.45 7.35 6.45
CA ASN A 26 -13.25 6.57 6.75
C ASN A 26 -13.00 5.62 5.57
N PRO A 27 -11.77 5.58 5.02
CA PRO A 27 -11.44 4.63 3.97
C PRO A 27 -11.63 3.19 4.48
N ALA A 28 -12.24 2.34 3.67
CA ALA A 28 -12.45 0.93 4.00
C ALA A 28 -11.17 0.10 3.80
N PRO A 29 -11.02 -1.04 4.49
CA PRO A 29 -9.96 -2.00 4.21
C PRO A 29 -9.97 -2.47 2.75
N ILE A 30 -8.82 -2.89 2.22
CA ILE A 30 -8.72 -3.47 0.88
C ILE A 30 -9.46 -4.81 0.89
N THR A 31 -10.68 -4.86 0.33
CA THR A 31 -11.48 -6.08 0.25
C THR A 31 -11.83 -6.40 -1.20
N ALA A 32 -11.77 -7.68 -1.55
CA ALA A 32 -12.27 -8.15 -2.84
C ALA A 32 -13.81 -8.13 -2.92
N GLU A 33 -14.49 -8.05 -1.77
CA GLU A 33 -15.94 -8.22 -1.66
C GLU A 33 -16.76 -6.93 -1.84
N THR A 34 -16.14 -5.75 -1.81
CA THR A 34 -16.87 -4.47 -1.85
C THR A 34 -16.98 -3.83 -3.23
N ALA A 35 -16.51 -4.51 -4.28
CA ALA A 35 -16.56 -3.97 -5.62
C ALA A 35 -17.59 -4.72 -6.45
N ALA A 36 -18.82 -4.21 -6.45
CA ALA A 36 -19.86 -4.67 -7.37
C ALA A 36 -19.40 -4.46 -8.84
N ASP A 37 -19.51 -5.53 -9.60
CA ASP A 37 -19.74 -5.65 -11.04
C ASP A 37 -18.67 -5.24 -12.08
N THR A 38 -17.59 -4.54 -11.77
CA THR A 38 -16.53 -4.24 -12.75
C THR A 38 -15.11 -4.51 -12.24
N THR A 39 -14.96 -4.92 -11.01
CA THR A 39 -13.67 -5.14 -10.39
C THR A 39 -13.11 -6.50 -10.80
N THR A 40 -12.05 -6.50 -11.57
CA THR A 40 -11.30 -7.71 -11.91
C THR A 40 -10.20 -7.92 -10.87
N LEU A 41 -10.05 -9.16 -10.39
CA LEU A 41 -8.94 -9.52 -9.50
C LEU A 41 -7.62 -9.59 -10.28
N LEU A 42 -6.51 -9.35 -9.59
CA LEU A 42 -5.18 -9.40 -10.19
C LEU A 42 -4.94 -10.72 -10.93
N GLN A 43 -5.23 -11.85 -10.30
CA GLN A 43 -5.05 -13.18 -10.93
C GLN A 43 -5.94 -13.41 -12.15
N THR A 44 -7.11 -12.80 -12.22
CA THR A 44 -8.02 -12.92 -13.38
C THR A 44 -7.55 -12.01 -14.53
N ARG A 45 -7.06 -10.81 -14.20
CA ARG A 45 -6.55 -9.87 -15.19
C ARG A 45 -5.24 -10.34 -15.83
N PHE A 46 -4.42 -11.06 -15.08
CA PHE A 46 -3.12 -11.56 -15.52
C PHE A 46 -3.06 -13.09 -15.35
N PRO A 47 -3.70 -13.86 -16.25
CA PRO A 47 -3.56 -15.31 -16.25
C PRO A 47 -2.10 -15.72 -16.44
N PRO A 48 -1.70 -16.95 -16.04
CA PRO A 48 -0.40 -17.49 -16.40
C PRO A 48 -0.20 -17.42 -17.92
N PRO A 49 1.00 -17.10 -18.41
CA PRO A 49 1.34 -17.24 -19.81
C PRO A 49 1.20 -18.70 -20.27
N ASP A 50 1.02 -18.93 -21.57
CA ASP A 50 0.87 -20.26 -22.14
C ASP A 50 2.00 -21.19 -21.71
N GLY A 51 1.64 -22.38 -21.24
CA GLY A 51 2.55 -23.38 -20.72
C GLY A 51 3.07 -23.15 -19.28
N PHE A 52 2.67 -22.06 -18.64
CA PHE A 52 3.04 -21.79 -17.24
C PHE A 52 1.88 -22.06 -16.28
N GLU A 53 2.24 -22.42 -15.06
CA GLU A 53 1.33 -22.64 -13.95
C GLU A 53 1.71 -21.73 -12.77
N ARG A 54 0.70 -21.30 -12.01
CA ARG A 54 0.99 -20.53 -10.78
C ARG A 54 1.71 -21.41 -9.77
N VAL A 55 2.79 -20.87 -9.20
CA VAL A 55 3.41 -21.51 -8.03
C VAL A 55 2.35 -21.57 -6.92
N PRO A 56 2.16 -22.74 -6.27
CA PRO A 56 1.14 -22.87 -5.23
C PRO A 56 1.27 -21.84 -4.13
N ALA A 57 0.17 -21.25 -3.72
CA ALA A 57 0.04 -20.38 -2.56
C ALA A 57 -1.10 -20.90 -1.69
N ALA A 58 -0.81 -21.23 -0.43
CA ALA A 58 -1.83 -21.74 0.49
C ALA A 58 -2.99 -20.75 0.63
N ALA A 59 -4.21 -21.24 0.71
CA ALA A 59 -5.38 -20.41 0.96
C ALA A 59 -5.16 -19.58 2.24
N GLY A 60 -5.52 -18.30 2.19
CA GLY A 60 -5.32 -17.37 3.30
C GLY A 60 -3.88 -16.88 3.48
N SER A 61 -2.90 -17.36 2.71
CA SER A 61 -1.53 -16.83 2.76
C SER A 61 -1.42 -15.43 2.14
N TYR A 62 -0.33 -14.72 2.44
CA TYR A 62 -0.09 -13.38 1.88
C TYR A 62 -0.01 -13.40 0.35
N GLY A 63 0.68 -14.38 -0.24
CA GLY A 63 0.72 -14.54 -1.69
C GLY A 63 -0.66 -14.82 -2.30
N HIS A 64 -1.49 -15.64 -1.65
CA HIS A 64 -2.88 -15.85 -2.08
C HIS A 64 -3.70 -14.54 -2.00
N TRP A 65 -3.54 -13.77 -0.93
CA TRP A 65 -4.22 -12.48 -0.78
C TRP A 65 -3.80 -11.47 -1.86
N LEU A 66 -2.51 -11.38 -2.19
CA LEU A 66 -2.00 -10.50 -3.26
C LEU A 66 -2.60 -10.83 -4.63
N ARG A 67 -2.75 -12.12 -4.96
CA ARG A 67 -3.40 -12.57 -6.20
C ARG A 67 -4.87 -12.13 -6.30
N ASN A 68 -5.51 -11.93 -5.16
CA ASN A 68 -6.90 -11.49 -5.05
C ASN A 68 -7.03 -9.98 -4.83
N LEU A 69 -5.98 -9.18 -5.05
CA LEU A 69 -6.10 -7.73 -5.02
C LEU A 69 -7.09 -7.25 -6.09
N PRO A 70 -8.06 -6.42 -5.71
CA PRO A 70 -8.99 -5.82 -6.66
C PRO A 70 -8.27 -4.79 -7.53
N LEU A 71 -8.56 -4.79 -8.82
CA LEU A 71 -8.01 -3.85 -9.78
C LEU A 71 -9.08 -2.85 -10.21
N LYS A 72 -8.68 -1.61 -10.45
CA LYS A 72 -9.51 -0.62 -11.11
C LYS A 72 -9.80 -1.04 -12.56
N PRO A 73 -10.84 -0.50 -13.22
CA PRO A 73 -11.17 -0.81 -14.61
C PRO A 73 -9.95 -0.73 -15.54
N PRO A 74 -9.90 -1.52 -16.64
CA PRO A 74 -8.84 -1.43 -17.62
C PRO A 74 -8.67 0.00 -18.16
N GLY A 75 -7.41 0.41 -18.37
CA GLY A 75 -7.10 1.76 -18.86
C GLY A 75 -7.19 2.87 -17.82
N THR A 76 -7.53 2.56 -16.53
CA THR A 76 -7.53 3.56 -15.48
C THR A 76 -6.12 4.16 -15.31
N PRO A 77 -5.98 5.50 -15.39
CA PRO A 77 -4.69 6.15 -15.21
C PRO A 77 -4.23 6.12 -13.76
N VAL A 78 -2.92 6.11 -13.56
CA VAL A 78 -2.30 6.28 -12.23
C VAL A 78 -2.48 7.73 -11.80
N LYS A 79 -3.02 7.94 -10.59
CA LYS A 79 -3.17 9.24 -9.95
C LYS A 79 -2.20 9.40 -8.78
N LEU A 80 -1.79 10.63 -8.54
CA LEU A 80 -1.05 11.04 -7.34
C LEU A 80 -2.01 11.19 -6.14
N PHE A 81 -1.44 11.36 -4.96
CA PHE A 81 -2.18 11.52 -3.69
C PHE A 81 -3.14 12.72 -3.68
N ASP A 82 -2.86 13.75 -4.49
CA ASP A 82 -3.68 14.96 -4.64
C ASP A 82 -4.76 14.83 -5.74
N GLY A 83 -4.84 13.67 -6.40
CA GLY A 83 -5.78 13.38 -7.49
C GLY A 83 -5.30 13.77 -8.88
N SER A 84 -4.17 14.46 -9.02
CA SER A 84 -3.56 14.77 -10.31
C SER A 84 -3.04 13.50 -11.00
N LEU A 85 -2.85 13.56 -12.31
CA LEU A 85 -2.33 12.44 -13.06
C LEU A 85 -0.80 12.32 -12.90
N LYS A 86 -0.31 11.09 -12.74
CA LYS A 86 1.12 10.80 -12.91
C LYS A 86 1.55 11.23 -14.32
N SER A 87 2.69 11.91 -14.43
CA SER A 87 3.19 12.41 -15.73
C SER A 87 3.46 11.28 -16.73
N ASN A 88 4.10 10.19 -16.28
CA ASN A 88 4.40 9.04 -17.14
C ASN A 88 3.35 7.92 -16.95
N GLN A 89 2.32 7.92 -17.79
CA GLN A 89 1.27 6.90 -17.80
C GLN A 89 1.66 5.60 -18.52
N LYS A 90 2.83 5.54 -19.18
CA LYS A 90 3.25 4.40 -20.01
C LYS A 90 4.04 3.35 -19.21
N VAL A 91 3.85 3.26 -17.90
CA VAL A 91 4.66 2.40 -17.00
C VAL A 91 3.87 1.23 -16.41
N HIS A 92 2.53 1.28 -16.44
CA HIS A 92 1.65 0.36 -15.73
C HIS A 92 0.76 -0.47 -16.66
N ALA A 93 0.48 -1.69 -16.26
CA ALA A 93 -0.46 -2.61 -16.88
C ALA A 93 -1.86 -2.54 -16.25
N ALA A 94 -1.92 -2.23 -14.94
CA ALA A 94 -3.17 -2.07 -14.18
C ALA A 94 -2.92 -1.26 -12.91
N VAL A 95 -3.99 -0.65 -12.39
CA VAL A 95 -3.99 0.07 -11.10
C VAL A 95 -4.75 -0.77 -10.09
N VAL A 96 -4.16 -0.98 -8.91
CA VAL A 96 -4.82 -1.68 -7.80
C VAL A 96 -5.86 -0.75 -7.17
N ASN A 97 -7.04 -1.29 -6.87
CA ASN A 97 -8.12 -0.53 -6.23
C ASN A 97 -7.85 -0.38 -4.73
N MET A 98 -6.92 0.51 -4.42
CA MET A 98 -6.46 0.86 -3.08
C MET A 98 -6.27 2.37 -3.02
N ASP A 99 -6.81 3.03 -2.00
CA ASP A 99 -6.62 4.47 -1.84
C ASP A 99 -5.15 4.81 -1.50
N THR A 100 -4.66 5.93 -1.98
CA THR A 100 -3.31 6.42 -1.68
C THR A 100 -3.29 7.28 -0.40
N GLY A 101 -4.46 7.73 0.06
CA GLY A 101 -4.60 8.76 1.08
C GLY A 101 -4.50 10.16 0.48
N LYS A 102 -4.48 11.19 1.35
CA LYS A 102 -4.52 12.62 0.95
C LYS A 102 -3.20 13.35 1.20
N ARG A 103 -2.15 12.64 1.53
CA ARG A 103 -0.83 13.19 1.87
C ARG A 103 0.24 12.50 1.02
N ASP A 104 1.34 13.21 0.74
CA ASP A 104 2.49 12.62 0.06
C ASP A 104 3.29 11.72 1.03
N LEU A 105 2.71 10.58 1.38
CA LEU A 105 3.29 9.61 2.32
C LEU A 105 3.41 8.21 1.74
N GLN A 106 2.33 7.66 1.16
CA GLN A 106 2.33 6.28 0.66
C GLN A 106 3.16 6.15 -0.63
N GLN A 107 4.48 6.28 -0.50
CA GLN A 107 5.43 6.12 -1.60
C GLN A 107 5.80 4.63 -1.80
N CYS A 108 6.90 4.31 -2.45
CA CYS A 108 7.24 2.95 -2.86
C CYS A 108 7.38 1.96 -1.67
N ALA A 109 8.16 2.31 -0.65
CA ALA A 109 8.35 1.48 0.53
C ALA A 109 7.06 1.40 1.37
N ASP A 110 6.36 2.52 1.49
CA ASP A 110 5.16 2.66 2.31
C ASP A 110 4.00 1.82 1.76
N ALA A 111 3.86 1.76 0.45
CA ALA A 111 2.88 0.89 -0.20
C ALA A 111 3.15 -0.60 0.10
N SER A 112 4.42 -1.02 0.16
CA SER A 112 4.79 -2.39 0.54
C SER A 112 4.46 -2.69 2.01
N MET A 113 4.76 -1.75 2.92
CA MET A 113 4.40 -1.83 4.34
C MET A 113 2.87 -1.88 4.50
N ARG A 114 2.13 -1.07 3.74
CA ARG A 114 0.68 -1.08 3.78
C ARG A 114 0.10 -2.41 3.34
N LEU A 115 0.52 -2.98 2.23
CA LEU A 115 0.01 -4.27 1.75
C LEU A 115 0.20 -5.37 2.80
N TRP A 116 1.37 -5.43 3.44
CA TRP A 116 1.61 -6.36 4.55
C TRP A 116 0.71 -6.10 5.75
N ALA A 117 0.57 -4.84 6.16
CA ALA A 117 -0.27 -4.46 7.30
C ALA A 117 -1.75 -4.74 7.05
N GLU A 118 -2.28 -4.45 5.85
CA GLU A 118 -3.66 -4.76 5.45
C GLU A 118 -3.94 -6.28 5.51
N TYR A 119 -3.03 -7.09 4.99
CA TYR A 119 -3.14 -8.54 5.08
C TYR A 119 -3.18 -9.02 6.52
N CYS A 120 -2.22 -8.59 7.36
CA CYS A 120 -2.18 -8.98 8.76
C CYS A 120 -3.39 -8.47 9.56
N TYR A 121 -3.87 -7.26 9.25
CA TYR A 121 -5.06 -6.68 9.88
C TYR A 121 -6.31 -7.51 9.61
N ARG A 122 -6.52 -7.94 8.36
CA ARG A 122 -7.62 -8.84 8.00
C ARG A 122 -7.59 -10.16 8.77
N GLN A 123 -6.39 -10.69 9.04
CA GLN A 123 -6.18 -11.91 9.83
C GLN A 123 -6.25 -11.65 11.34
N LYS A 124 -6.49 -10.41 11.80
CA LYS A 124 -6.39 -9.96 13.19
C LYS A 124 -5.03 -10.30 13.84
N ALA A 125 -4.00 -10.47 13.02
CA ALA A 125 -2.63 -10.77 13.45
C ALA A 125 -1.85 -9.48 13.76
N TYR A 126 -2.39 -8.66 14.67
CA TYR A 126 -1.88 -7.32 14.97
C TYR A 126 -0.45 -7.32 15.52
N ASN A 127 -0.04 -8.41 16.16
CA ASN A 127 1.33 -8.62 16.65
C ASN A 127 2.36 -8.80 15.52
N LYS A 128 1.93 -9.09 14.28
CA LYS A 128 2.78 -9.18 13.10
C LYS A 128 2.93 -7.84 12.37
N ILE A 129 2.15 -6.84 12.74
CA ILE A 129 2.23 -5.50 12.15
C ILE A 129 3.22 -4.68 12.99
N HIS A 130 4.42 -4.54 12.50
CA HIS A 130 5.43 -3.66 13.08
C HIS A 130 6.39 -3.19 11.99
N PHE A 131 6.98 -2.02 12.18
CA PHE A 131 8.00 -1.46 11.30
C PHE A 131 9.00 -0.66 12.12
N ASN A 132 10.27 -0.76 11.75
CA ASN A 132 11.32 0.05 12.33
C ASN A 132 11.39 1.42 11.65
N LEU A 133 11.46 2.46 12.44
CA LEU A 133 11.77 3.80 11.96
C LEU A 133 13.23 3.86 11.47
N THR A 134 13.60 4.90 10.74
CA THR A 134 14.95 5.07 10.21
C THR A 134 16.03 5.08 11.29
N ASN A 135 15.71 5.51 12.52
CA ASN A 135 16.61 5.45 13.67
C ASN A 135 16.64 4.08 14.38
N GLY A 136 15.95 3.06 13.84
CA GLY A 136 15.90 1.70 14.40
C GLY A 136 14.82 1.47 15.47
N PHE A 137 14.05 2.48 15.86
CA PHE A 137 12.98 2.31 16.84
C PHE A 137 11.82 1.50 16.28
N ARG A 138 11.47 0.40 16.93
CA ARG A 138 10.38 -0.47 16.52
C ARG A 138 9.03 0.08 16.94
N VAL A 139 8.11 0.21 15.98
CA VAL A 139 6.74 0.65 16.19
C VAL A 139 5.79 -0.53 15.99
N ASP A 140 5.25 -1.07 17.10
CA ASP A 140 4.31 -2.20 17.08
C ASP A 140 2.86 -1.70 17.01
N PHE A 141 2.08 -2.20 16.06
CA PHE A 141 0.67 -1.87 15.94
C PHE A 141 -0.15 -2.39 17.14
N SER A 142 0.18 -3.56 17.69
CA SER A 142 -0.46 -4.07 18.90
C SER A 142 -0.38 -3.08 20.07
N LYS A 143 0.79 -2.44 20.26
CA LYS A 143 0.97 -1.40 21.27
C LYS A 143 0.20 -0.11 20.93
N TRP A 144 0.13 0.22 19.64
CA TRP A 144 -0.65 1.35 19.15
C TRP A 144 -2.14 1.17 19.42
N THR A 145 -2.68 -0.06 19.26
CA THR A 145 -4.08 -0.36 19.55
C THR A 145 -4.43 -0.20 21.03
N GLU A 146 -3.49 -0.39 21.94
CA GLU A 146 -3.67 -0.17 23.39
C GLU A 146 -3.69 1.32 23.78
N GLY A 147 -3.60 2.23 22.79
CA GLY A 147 -3.67 3.68 23.01
C GLY A 147 -2.31 4.34 23.19
N TYR A 148 -1.21 3.63 22.96
CA TYR A 148 0.11 4.24 22.92
C TYR A 148 0.34 4.96 21.59
N ARG A 149 1.13 6.03 21.65
CA ARG A 149 1.61 6.78 20.47
C ARG A 149 3.11 6.99 20.62
N VAL A 150 3.77 7.17 19.47
CA VAL A 150 5.21 7.42 19.47
C VAL A 150 5.45 8.92 19.41
N GLN A 151 6.28 9.42 20.31
CA GLN A 151 6.80 10.78 20.27
C GLN A 151 8.24 10.77 19.78
N VAL A 152 8.53 11.62 18.80
CA VAL A 152 9.87 11.82 18.22
C VAL A 152 10.34 13.23 18.57
N SER A 153 11.51 13.33 19.20
CA SER A 153 12.18 14.59 19.51
C SER A 153 13.65 14.47 19.14
N GLY A 154 14.02 15.02 17.97
CA GLY A 154 15.31 14.75 17.35
C GLY A 154 15.50 13.25 17.10
N ASN A 155 16.59 12.68 17.61
CA ASN A 155 16.86 11.24 17.52
C ASN A 155 16.23 10.40 18.63
N LYS A 156 15.61 11.04 19.63
CA LYS A 156 14.96 10.33 20.75
C LYS A 156 13.53 9.98 20.40
N THR A 157 13.23 8.69 20.53
CA THR A 157 11.90 8.15 20.23
C THR A 157 11.38 7.39 21.44
N THR A 158 10.15 7.68 21.85
CA THR A 158 9.53 7.09 23.06
C THR A 158 8.06 6.77 22.83
N TRP A 159 7.55 5.75 23.55
CA TRP A 159 6.13 5.47 23.64
C TRP A 159 5.45 6.27 24.75
N VAL A 160 4.33 6.91 24.45
CA VAL A 160 3.49 7.62 25.41
C VAL A 160 2.04 7.15 25.28
N LYS A 161 1.41 6.80 26.41
CA LYS A 161 -0.02 6.46 26.41
C LYS A 161 -0.84 7.76 26.39
N SER A 162 -1.50 8.03 25.27
CA SER A 162 -2.19 9.31 25.04
C SER A 162 -3.56 9.17 24.37
N GLN A 163 -3.97 7.94 24.06
CA GLN A 163 -5.25 7.67 23.39
C GLN A 163 -6.02 6.55 24.08
N LYS A 164 -7.30 6.45 23.80
CA LYS A 164 -8.11 5.29 24.18
C LYS A 164 -7.69 4.07 23.33
N LYS A 165 -7.90 2.87 23.88
CA LYS A 165 -7.73 1.61 23.16
C LYS A 165 -8.67 1.57 21.95
N SER A 166 -8.13 1.21 20.78
CA SER A 166 -8.88 1.05 19.53
C SER A 166 -8.08 0.22 18.54
N ASP A 167 -8.73 -0.75 17.92
CA ASP A 167 -8.21 -1.57 16.84
C ASP A 167 -8.98 -1.34 15.54
N SER A 168 -9.71 -0.23 15.43
CA SER A 168 -10.46 0.14 14.23
C SER A 168 -9.55 0.33 13.01
N TYR A 169 -10.13 0.21 11.82
CA TYR A 169 -9.38 0.48 10.59
C TYR A 169 -8.81 1.91 10.53
N ALA A 170 -9.53 2.89 11.07
CA ALA A 170 -9.01 4.26 11.21
C ALA A 170 -7.75 4.31 12.09
N THR A 171 -7.68 3.47 13.13
CA THR A 171 -6.49 3.34 13.99
C THR A 171 -5.31 2.75 13.21
N LEU A 172 -5.55 1.75 12.33
CA LEU A 172 -4.51 1.22 11.44
C LEU A 172 -4.01 2.29 10.47
N ARG A 173 -4.93 3.05 9.86
CA ARG A 173 -4.54 4.13 8.92
C ARG A 173 -3.70 5.20 9.60
N ALA A 174 -4.10 5.64 10.79
CA ALA A 174 -3.33 6.61 11.58
C ALA A 174 -1.93 6.07 12.00
N TYR A 175 -1.84 4.77 12.30
CA TYR A 175 -0.57 4.09 12.55
C TYR A 175 0.33 4.10 11.32
N LEU A 176 -0.22 3.72 10.16
CA LEU A 176 0.51 3.69 8.90
C LEU A 176 0.98 5.08 8.47
N ASP A 177 0.13 6.11 8.59
CA ASP A 177 0.51 7.50 8.29
C ASP A 177 1.68 7.97 9.17
N PHE A 178 1.73 7.53 10.43
CA PHE A 178 2.86 7.81 11.31
C PHE A 178 4.11 7.06 10.83
N VAL A 179 4.00 5.76 10.55
CA VAL A 179 5.13 4.94 10.11
C VAL A 179 5.72 5.49 8.81
N PHE A 180 4.90 5.83 7.83
CA PHE A 180 5.33 6.37 6.52
C PHE A 180 6.11 7.69 6.64
N ALA A 181 5.85 8.48 7.70
CA ALA A 181 6.60 9.71 7.92
C ALA A 181 8.02 9.49 8.45
N TYR A 182 8.35 8.30 9.01
CA TYR A 182 9.62 8.05 9.72
C TYR A 182 10.35 6.79 9.28
N ALA A 183 9.71 5.91 8.50
CA ALA A 183 10.29 4.71 7.91
C ALA A 183 10.43 4.87 6.40
N GLY A 184 11.11 3.93 5.74
CA GLY A 184 11.30 3.95 4.29
C GLY A 184 12.13 2.79 3.81
N SER A 185 12.66 2.87 2.57
CA SER A 185 13.46 1.80 1.97
C SER A 185 14.69 1.44 2.81
N LEU A 186 15.34 2.44 3.44
CA LEU A 186 16.53 2.21 4.28
C LEU A 186 16.19 1.40 5.54
N SER A 187 15.11 1.74 6.24
CA SER A 187 14.72 0.98 7.44
C SER A 187 14.26 -0.43 7.09
N LEU A 188 13.44 -0.59 6.04
CA LEU A 188 12.99 -1.91 5.57
C LEU A 188 14.15 -2.81 5.14
N SER A 189 15.15 -2.28 4.43
CA SER A 189 16.31 -3.07 3.99
C SER A 189 17.14 -3.62 5.15
N LYS A 190 17.12 -2.94 6.31
CA LYS A 190 17.80 -3.38 7.54
C LYS A 190 16.93 -4.30 8.40
N GLU A 191 15.62 -4.10 8.39
CA GLU A 191 14.69 -4.84 9.23
C GLU A 191 14.36 -6.23 8.67
N LEU A 192 14.14 -6.34 7.36
CA LEU A 192 13.62 -7.54 6.75
C LEU A 192 14.74 -8.56 6.43
N ALA A 193 14.39 -9.84 6.55
CA ALA A 193 15.30 -10.91 6.21
C ALA A 193 15.61 -10.95 4.71
N GLU A 194 16.87 -11.15 4.35
CA GLU A 194 17.29 -11.37 2.98
C GLU A 194 16.88 -12.76 2.49
N VAL A 195 16.48 -12.86 1.23
CA VAL A 195 16.05 -14.08 0.59
C VAL A 195 16.86 -14.27 -0.69
N PRO A 196 17.45 -15.47 -0.92
CA PRO A 196 18.06 -15.78 -2.20
C PRO A 196 17.06 -15.61 -3.35
N LEU A 197 17.50 -15.04 -4.47
CA LEU A 197 16.64 -14.72 -5.61
C LEU A 197 15.89 -15.94 -6.16
N ASN A 198 16.52 -17.12 -6.16
CA ASN A 198 15.89 -18.38 -6.60
C ASN A 198 14.73 -18.83 -5.68
N ASN A 199 14.64 -18.31 -4.46
CA ASN A 199 13.58 -18.57 -3.48
C ASN A 199 12.49 -17.51 -3.49
N LEU A 200 12.44 -16.65 -4.54
CA LEU A 200 11.43 -15.61 -4.71
C LEU A 200 10.00 -16.17 -4.59
N GLN A 201 9.13 -15.44 -3.87
CA GLN A 201 7.73 -15.79 -3.67
C GLN A 201 6.85 -14.54 -3.78
N PRO A 202 5.54 -14.69 -4.09
CA PRO A 202 4.60 -13.59 -3.96
C PRO A 202 4.61 -13.04 -2.52
N GLY A 203 4.71 -11.73 -2.39
CA GLY A 203 4.84 -11.02 -1.11
C GLY A 203 6.27 -10.62 -0.75
N ASP A 204 7.28 -11.15 -1.44
CA ASP A 204 8.63 -10.62 -1.33
C ASP A 204 8.71 -9.22 -1.94
N ILE A 205 9.68 -8.45 -1.47
CA ILE A 205 10.01 -7.15 -2.05
C ILE A 205 11.41 -7.19 -2.66
N ILE A 206 11.57 -6.54 -3.80
CA ILE A 206 12.88 -6.23 -4.36
C ILE A 206 13.18 -4.80 -3.97
N ILE A 207 14.32 -4.59 -3.30
CA ILE A 207 14.60 -3.36 -2.59
C ILE A 207 16.03 -2.85 -2.83
N GLN A 208 16.14 -1.55 -3.02
CA GLN A 208 17.35 -0.79 -2.82
C GLN A 208 17.13 0.17 -1.65
N GLY A 209 17.79 -0.09 -0.52
CA GLY A 209 17.71 0.78 0.66
C GLY A 209 18.58 2.01 0.52
N GLY A 210 18.08 3.17 0.94
CA GLY A 210 18.86 4.40 0.95
C GLY A 210 18.13 5.61 0.37
N SER A 211 18.93 6.64 0.03
CA SER A 211 18.49 7.85 -0.66
C SER A 211 19.55 8.18 -1.74
N PRO A 212 19.27 7.91 -3.02
CA PRO A 212 18.00 7.35 -3.53
C PRO A 212 17.81 5.87 -3.17
N GLY A 213 16.54 5.47 -3.01
CA GLY A 213 16.13 4.09 -2.75
C GLY A 213 14.78 3.80 -3.40
N HIS A 214 14.49 2.52 -3.63
CA HIS A 214 13.22 2.09 -4.22
C HIS A 214 12.80 0.70 -3.80
N VAL A 215 11.49 0.41 -3.89
CA VAL A 215 10.88 -0.87 -3.54
C VAL A 215 9.83 -1.24 -4.58
N VAL A 216 9.84 -2.50 -5.02
CA VAL A 216 8.74 -3.12 -5.74
C VAL A 216 8.30 -4.40 -5.03
N VAL A 217 7.01 -4.74 -5.12
CA VAL A 217 6.43 -5.91 -4.48
C VAL A 217 6.19 -7.00 -5.54
N VAL A 218 6.60 -8.24 -5.24
CA VAL A 218 6.28 -9.41 -6.07
C VAL A 218 4.83 -9.80 -5.82
N LEU A 219 3.99 -9.64 -6.82
CA LEU A 219 2.55 -9.84 -6.71
C LEU A 219 2.11 -11.27 -7.05
N ASP A 220 2.76 -11.88 -8.02
CA ASP A 220 2.49 -13.26 -8.45
C ASP A 220 3.75 -13.92 -9.01
N LEU A 221 3.77 -15.25 -9.01
CA LEU A 221 4.84 -16.07 -9.54
C LEU A 221 4.28 -17.27 -10.28
N VAL A 222 4.77 -17.52 -11.48
CA VAL A 222 4.44 -18.69 -12.31
C VAL A 222 5.69 -19.45 -12.68
N LYS A 223 5.54 -20.74 -12.95
CA LYS A 223 6.62 -21.66 -13.30
C LYS A 223 6.21 -22.52 -14.49
N HIS A 224 7.11 -22.72 -15.45
CA HIS A 224 6.91 -23.67 -16.53
C HIS A 224 7.24 -25.08 -16.04
N PRO A 225 6.32 -26.08 -16.08
CA PRO A 225 6.50 -27.39 -15.44
C PRO A 225 7.65 -28.21 -16.04
N LYS A 226 7.94 -28.04 -17.32
CA LYS A 226 8.99 -28.81 -18.01
C LYS A 226 10.37 -28.17 -17.93
N THR A 227 10.45 -26.83 -18.11
CA THR A 227 11.74 -26.11 -18.17
C THR A 227 12.18 -25.54 -16.83
N ASN A 228 11.30 -25.50 -15.84
CA ASN A 228 11.48 -24.81 -14.56
C ASN A 228 11.67 -23.29 -14.68
N GLU A 229 11.52 -22.69 -15.86
CA GLU A 229 11.52 -21.25 -16.03
C GLU A 229 10.48 -20.63 -15.11
N LYS A 230 10.87 -19.57 -14.41
CA LYS A 230 9.96 -18.81 -13.56
C LYS A 230 9.74 -17.42 -14.14
N ARG A 231 8.49 -16.91 -14.01
CA ARG A 231 8.13 -15.52 -14.30
C ARG A 231 7.34 -14.93 -13.17
N PHE A 232 7.47 -13.64 -12.95
CA PHE A 232 6.84 -12.94 -11.85
C PHE A 232 6.23 -11.62 -12.27
N LEU A 233 5.20 -11.20 -11.57
CA LEU A 233 4.59 -9.87 -11.66
C LEU A 233 5.10 -8.99 -10.52
N ILE A 234 5.33 -7.72 -10.79
CA ILE A 234 5.69 -6.73 -9.78
C ILE A 234 4.78 -5.52 -9.82
N GLY A 235 4.62 -4.91 -8.67
CA GLY A 235 3.88 -3.65 -8.52
C GLY A 235 4.63 -2.66 -7.63
N GLN A 236 4.30 -1.40 -7.79
CA GLN A 236 4.88 -0.30 -7.03
C GLN A 236 3.88 0.83 -6.78
N SER A 237 4.12 1.67 -5.78
CA SER A 237 3.89 3.10 -5.78
C SER A 237 5.21 3.82 -6.10
N TYR A 238 5.21 5.16 -6.14
CA TYR A 238 6.42 5.93 -6.45
C TYR A 238 6.40 7.28 -5.72
N MET A 239 7.36 8.15 -6.04
CA MET A 239 7.40 9.54 -5.55
C MET A 239 6.97 10.51 -6.67
N PRO A 240 6.05 11.47 -6.40
CA PRO A 240 5.21 11.58 -5.19
C PRO A 240 4.32 10.36 -4.97
N ALA A 241 3.72 10.24 -3.75
CA ALA A 241 2.79 9.17 -3.41
C ALA A 241 1.68 9.06 -4.46
N GLN A 242 1.41 7.85 -4.91
CA GLN A 242 0.53 7.60 -6.05
C GLN A 242 -0.16 6.24 -5.95
N ASP A 243 -1.14 6.02 -6.78
CA ASP A 243 -1.82 4.73 -6.90
C ASP A 243 -0.81 3.58 -7.02
N PHE A 244 -0.99 2.53 -6.23
CA PHE A 244 -0.21 1.30 -6.39
C PHE A 244 -0.62 0.61 -7.69
N HIS A 245 0.36 0.26 -8.53
CA HIS A 245 0.11 -0.24 -9.87
C HIS A 245 1.05 -1.39 -10.26
N VAL A 246 0.53 -2.28 -11.12
CA VAL A 246 1.29 -3.38 -11.74
C VAL A 246 2.16 -2.81 -12.83
N LEU A 247 3.45 -3.14 -12.85
CA LEU A 247 4.40 -2.62 -13.82
C LEU A 247 4.36 -3.37 -15.16
N LEU A 248 4.54 -2.61 -16.25
CA LEU A 248 4.87 -3.16 -17.56
C LEU A 248 6.33 -3.62 -17.58
N ASN A 249 6.63 -4.69 -18.33
CA ASN A 249 7.99 -5.07 -18.66
C ASN A 249 8.41 -4.45 -19.99
N LYS A 250 8.99 -3.25 -19.95
CA LYS A 250 9.45 -2.55 -21.15
C LYS A 250 10.69 -3.14 -21.79
N ASN A 251 11.49 -3.89 -21.03
CA ASN A 251 12.70 -4.51 -21.55
C ASN A 251 12.38 -5.76 -22.40
N ASN A 252 11.23 -6.37 -22.16
CA ASN A 252 10.75 -7.48 -22.95
C ASN A 252 9.23 -7.35 -23.16
N PRO A 253 8.78 -6.59 -24.18
CA PRO A 253 7.36 -6.39 -24.45
C PRO A 253 6.59 -7.69 -24.75
N ALA A 254 7.24 -8.71 -25.29
CA ALA A 254 6.61 -10.01 -25.56
C ALA A 254 6.25 -10.77 -24.28
N LEU A 255 6.91 -10.52 -23.16
CA LEU A 255 6.61 -11.10 -21.85
C LEU A 255 5.75 -10.19 -20.99
N SER A 256 5.65 -8.91 -21.32
CA SER A 256 4.97 -7.91 -20.47
C SER A 256 3.52 -8.31 -20.15
N PRO A 257 3.08 -8.17 -18.90
CA PRO A 257 3.78 -7.53 -17.77
C PRO A 257 4.65 -8.48 -16.94
N TRP A 258 4.85 -9.72 -17.37
CA TRP A 258 5.67 -10.71 -16.70
C TRP A 258 7.16 -10.44 -16.86
N TYR A 259 7.92 -10.63 -15.80
CA TYR A 259 9.38 -10.57 -15.78
C TYR A 259 9.93 -11.98 -15.66
N LYS A 260 10.98 -12.32 -16.41
CA LYS A 260 11.65 -13.61 -16.29
C LYS A 260 12.60 -13.61 -15.11
N LEU A 261 12.51 -14.66 -14.27
CA LEU A 261 13.43 -14.89 -13.17
C LEU A 261 14.61 -15.73 -13.70
N GLU A 262 15.70 -15.07 -13.99
CA GLU A 262 16.98 -15.68 -14.37
C GLU A 262 18.05 -15.32 -13.31
N GLU A 263 19.30 -15.67 -13.56
CA GLU A 263 20.43 -15.10 -12.83
C GLU A 263 20.57 -13.60 -13.17
N MET A 264 19.70 -12.80 -12.56
CA MET A 264 19.65 -11.36 -12.80
C MET A 264 20.71 -10.68 -11.95
N THR A 265 21.72 -10.10 -12.59
CA THR A 265 22.61 -9.13 -11.94
C THR A 265 21.92 -7.77 -11.73
N ALA A 266 20.92 -7.48 -12.54
CA ALA A 266 20.10 -6.27 -12.43
C ALA A 266 18.65 -6.50 -12.87
N LEU A 267 17.69 -5.92 -12.14
CA LEU A 267 16.30 -5.82 -12.55
C LEU A 267 16.01 -4.40 -13.03
N ARG A 268 15.68 -4.27 -14.32
CA ARG A 268 15.26 -2.99 -14.90
C ARG A 268 13.74 -2.91 -14.98
N THR A 269 13.16 -1.96 -14.24
CA THR A 269 11.74 -1.61 -14.33
C THR A 269 11.57 -0.37 -15.22
N PRO A 270 10.35 0.05 -15.55
CA PRO A 270 10.13 1.26 -16.36
C PRO A 270 10.74 2.54 -15.79
N GLU A 271 10.95 2.62 -14.47
CA GLU A 271 11.35 3.85 -13.79
C GLU A 271 12.55 3.66 -12.84
N TRP A 272 13.03 2.42 -12.64
CA TRP A 272 14.13 2.12 -11.72
C TRP A 272 14.95 0.92 -12.18
N THR A 273 16.23 0.91 -11.82
CA THR A 273 17.11 -0.25 -12.00
C THR A 273 17.66 -0.68 -10.64
N PHE A 274 17.34 -1.91 -10.22
CA PHE A 274 17.94 -2.53 -9.05
C PHE A 274 19.21 -3.26 -9.45
N SER A 275 20.35 -2.85 -8.88
CA SER A 275 21.66 -3.47 -9.10
C SER A 275 22.56 -3.27 -7.86
N PRO A 276 22.86 -4.33 -7.10
CA PRO A 276 22.38 -5.71 -7.27
C PRO A 276 20.89 -5.88 -7.00
N VAL A 277 20.34 -7.04 -7.39
CA VAL A 277 18.95 -7.40 -7.05
C VAL A 277 18.92 -8.00 -5.66
N VAL A 278 18.41 -7.25 -4.69
CA VAL A 278 18.25 -7.67 -3.29
C VAL A 278 16.79 -7.93 -3.00
N VAL A 279 16.49 -9.16 -2.54
CA VAL A 279 15.15 -9.58 -2.16
C VAL A 279 15.02 -9.60 -0.65
N ARG A 280 13.93 -9.06 -0.13
CA ARG A 280 13.60 -9.07 1.30
C ARG A 280 12.20 -9.64 1.51
N ARG A 281 11.95 -10.21 2.69
CA ARG A 281 10.67 -10.86 3.04
C ARG A 281 10.16 -10.40 4.37
N PHE A 282 8.87 -10.02 4.41
CA PHE A 282 8.17 -9.81 5.68
C PHE A 282 8.06 -11.13 6.45
N SER A 283 8.34 -11.09 7.75
CA SER A 283 8.25 -12.28 8.62
C SER A 283 6.80 -12.75 8.75
N LYS A 284 6.62 -14.07 8.64
CA LYS A 284 5.31 -14.71 8.87
C LYS A 284 4.92 -14.71 10.34
#